data_7a3ee50cf19794b602b94fd97a2f1aed
#
_entry.id   7a3ee50cf19794b602b94fd97a2f1aed
#
_cell.length_a   1.000
_cell.length_b   1.000
_cell.length_c   1.000
_cell.angle_alpha   90.00
_cell.angle_beta   90.00
_cell.angle_gamma   90.00
#
_symmetry.space_group_name_H-M   'P 1'
#
loop_
_entity.id
_entity.type
_entity.pdbx_description
1 polymer ?
#
loop_
_entity_poly.entity_id
_entity_poly.type
_entity_poly.pdbx_seq_one_letter_code
_entity_poly.pdbx_strand_id
1 'polypeptide(L)'
;MNVYLKNILRFCIIVLLQVLILDKITLRWWSNPSGFPVFIPYVYPLFLLLLPFEMPVWALLLSGFALGISVDAFTNTAGMHACATVLIAYWRTNVLSALLPRKLTEYAGQQPSTKNMGWMPFLVYSTFLIVIHHLLFFTIELWNLSNIGHLLLKTVASTFTTMLLIIVYLLLFTRQDSSRA
;
A
#
# COMPACT_ATOMS: atom_id res chain seq x y z
N MET A 1 9.29 -5.37 22.35
CA MET A 1 9.55 -4.16 21.54
C MET A 1 8.28 -3.33 21.54
N ASN A 2 8.37 -2.03 21.85
CA ASN A 2 7.23 -1.13 21.93
C ASN A 2 6.54 -1.05 20.54
N VAL A 3 5.19 -1.00 20.50
CA VAL A 3 4.38 -0.94 19.25
C VAL A 3 4.79 0.25 18.40
N TYR A 4 5.07 1.39 19.02
CA TYR A 4 5.52 2.60 18.31
C TYR A 4 6.86 2.40 17.61
N LEU A 5 7.84 1.83 18.30
CA LEU A 5 9.17 1.54 17.73
C LEU A 5 9.07 0.57 16.55
N LYS A 6 8.21 -0.46 16.68
CA LYS A 6 7.95 -1.41 15.59
C LYS A 6 7.37 -0.73 14.35
N ASN A 7 6.43 0.20 14.53
CA ASN A 7 5.82 0.92 13.41
C ASN A 7 6.80 1.92 12.76
N ILE A 8 7.62 2.62 13.56
CA ILE A 8 8.66 3.51 13.04
C ILE A 8 9.69 2.71 12.22
N LEU A 9 10.16 1.60 12.76
CA LEU A 9 11.12 0.75 12.03
C LEU A 9 10.52 0.21 10.73
N ARG A 10 9.26 -0.24 10.76
CA ARG A 10 8.54 -0.68 9.56
C ARG A 10 8.42 0.44 8.53
N PHE A 11 8.08 1.65 8.96
CA PHE A 11 8.02 2.83 8.09
C PHE A 11 9.34 3.05 7.37
N CYS A 12 10.46 3.14 8.12
CA CYS A 12 11.78 3.36 7.54
C CYS A 12 12.18 2.24 6.57
N ILE A 13 11.99 0.98 6.97
CA ILE A 13 12.35 -0.17 6.13
C ILE A 13 11.55 -0.17 4.83
N ILE A 14 10.24 0.06 4.88
CA ILE A 14 9.38 0.02 3.70
C ILE A 14 9.70 1.19 2.75
N VAL A 15 9.94 2.40 3.27
CA VAL A 15 10.32 3.56 2.44
C VAL A 15 11.67 3.31 1.78
N LEU A 16 12.68 2.86 2.53
CA LEU A 16 14.00 2.56 1.98
C LEU A 16 13.95 1.44 0.94
N LEU A 17 13.22 0.37 1.20
CA LEU A 17 13.02 -0.72 0.25
C LEU A 17 12.38 -0.22 -1.06
N GLN A 18 11.34 0.62 -0.94
CA GLN A 18 10.69 1.20 -2.12
C GLN A 18 11.68 2.02 -2.94
N VAL A 19 12.34 2.99 -2.32
CA VAL A 19 13.15 3.98 -3.01
C VAL A 19 14.49 3.43 -3.50
N LEU A 20 15.15 2.58 -2.70
CA LEU A 20 16.48 2.09 -3.03
C LEU A 20 16.47 0.85 -3.95
N ILE A 21 15.41 0.05 -3.88
CA ILE A 21 15.34 -1.23 -4.58
C ILE A 21 14.25 -1.23 -5.65
N LEU A 22 12.98 -1.07 -5.24
CA LEU A 22 11.85 -1.28 -6.15
C LEU A 22 11.78 -0.22 -7.24
N ASP A 23 12.02 1.02 -6.90
CA ASP A 23 12.01 2.14 -7.85
C ASP A 23 13.09 1.99 -8.92
N LYS A 24 14.28 1.53 -8.52
CA LYS A 24 15.39 1.29 -9.46
C LYS A 24 15.19 0.06 -10.35
N ILE A 25 14.54 -0.98 -9.85
CA ILE A 25 14.23 -2.17 -10.64
C ILE A 25 13.25 -1.81 -11.76
N THR A 26 12.26 -0.99 -11.47
CA THR A 26 11.25 -0.53 -12.42
C THR A 26 11.88 0.26 -13.57
N LEU A 27 12.72 1.23 -13.28
CA LEU A 27 13.41 2.06 -14.27
C LEU A 27 14.39 1.26 -15.15
N ARG A 28 14.90 0.16 -14.66
CA ARG A 28 15.97 -0.59 -15.30
C ARG A 28 15.50 -1.71 -16.21
N TRP A 29 14.35 -2.34 -15.93
CA TRP A 29 13.95 -3.58 -16.59
C TRP A 29 12.85 -3.43 -17.64
N TRP A 30 12.06 -2.36 -17.61
CA TRP A 30 10.93 -2.20 -18.50
C TRP A 30 10.83 -0.81 -19.14
N SER A 31 11.92 -0.32 -19.66
CA SER A 31 11.89 0.83 -20.57
C SER A 31 11.48 0.36 -21.96
N ASN A 32 10.19 0.44 -22.26
CA ASN A 32 9.73 0.34 -23.64
C ASN A 32 10.39 1.44 -24.49
N PRO A 33 10.60 1.24 -25.79
CA PRO A 33 11.03 2.28 -26.72
C PRO A 33 10.12 3.52 -26.72
N SER A 34 8.86 3.39 -26.25
CA SER A 34 7.91 4.47 -26.02
C SER A 34 8.09 5.23 -24.70
N GLY A 35 9.07 4.86 -23.86
CA GLY A 35 9.50 5.66 -22.71
C GLY A 35 8.72 5.52 -21.40
N PHE A 36 7.61 4.77 -21.35
CA PHE A 36 6.82 4.62 -20.11
C PHE A 36 6.83 3.18 -19.60
N PRO A 37 7.24 2.93 -18.34
CA PRO A 37 7.14 1.59 -17.76
C PRO A 37 5.67 1.18 -17.64
N VAL A 38 5.34 -0.05 -18.08
CA VAL A 38 3.96 -0.57 -18.05
C VAL A 38 3.54 -0.96 -16.64
N PHE A 39 4.47 -1.30 -15.74
CA PHE A 39 4.15 -1.62 -14.37
C PHE A 39 5.20 -1.12 -13.38
N ILE A 40 4.74 -0.69 -12.23
CA ILE A 40 5.56 -0.16 -11.15
C ILE A 40 5.06 -0.76 -9.83
N PRO A 41 5.88 -1.56 -9.13
CA PRO A 41 5.48 -2.14 -7.84
C PRO A 41 5.62 -1.09 -6.73
N TYR A 42 4.50 -0.60 -6.21
CA TYR A 42 4.49 0.28 -5.05
C TYR A 42 4.11 -0.49 -3.79
N VAL A 43 5.11 -0.95 -3.03
CA VAL A 43 4.88 -1.72 -1.79
C VAL A 43 4.73 -0.82 -0.57
N TYR A 44 5.19 0.42 -0.62
CA TYR A 44 5.14 1.32 0.53
C TYR A 44 3.72 1.57 1.11
N PRO A 45 2.60 1.52 0.35
CA PRO A 45 1.26 1.64 0.93
C PRO A 45 0.93 0.52 1.93
N LEU A 46 1.62 -0.62 1.86
CA LEU A 46 1.49 -1.71 2.83
C LEU A 46 1.68 -1.24 4.27
N PHE A 47 2.51 -0.22 4.51
CA PHE A 47 2.65 0.37 5.82
C PHE A 47 1.30 0.82 6.39
N LEU A 48 0.52 1.58 5.61
CA LEU A 48 -0.82 2.05 6.02
C LEU A 48 -1.80 0.90 6.22
N LEU A 49 -1.73 -0.11 5.34
CA LEU A 49 -2.61 -1.28 5.42
C LEU A 49 -2.41 -2.05 6.73
N LEU A 50 -1.18 -2.09 7.25
CA LEU A 50 -0.81 -2.82 8.46
C LEU A 50 -0.85 -2.00 9.76
N LEU A 51 -1.30 -0.74 9.73
CA LEU A 51 -1.51 0.04 10.96
C LEU A 51 -2.65 -0.56 11.81
N PRO A 52 -2.66 -0.35 13.15
CA PRO A 52 -3.70 -0.89 14.03
C PRO A 52 -5.13 -0.56 13.57
N PHE A 53 -6.08 -1.46 13.87
CA PHE A 53 -7.49 -1.26 13.49
C PHE A 53 -8.10 -0.01 14.11
N GLU A 54 -7.78 0.26 15.36
CA GLU A 54 -8.33 1.34 16.18
C GLU A 54 -7.67 2.72 15.94
N MET A 55 -6.76 2.80 14.96
CA MET A 55 -6.04 4.04 14.72
C MET A 55 -7.00 5.14 14.25
N PRO A 56 -7.02 6.32 14.93
CA PRO A 56 -7.95 7.39 14.59
C PRO A 56 -7.66 7.96 13.20
N VAL A 57 -8.69 8.41 12.50
CA VAL A 57 -8.60 8.87 11.09
C VAL A 57 -7.55 9.97 10.92
N TRP A 58 -7.48 10.94 11.85
CA TRP A 58 -6.47 12.00 11.77
C TRP A 58 -5.03 11.47 11.78
N ALA A 59 -4.76 10.44 12.60
CA ALA A 59 -3.44 9.84 12.66
C ALA A 59 -3.13 8.99 11.42
N LEU A 60 -4.15 8.35 10.82
CA LEU A 60 -4.03 7.67 9.53
C LEU A 60 -3.69 8.65 8.42
N LEU A 61 -4.39 9.80 8.35
CA LEU A 61 -4.13 10.84 7.36
C LEU A 61 -2.72 11.41 7.50
N LEU A 62 -2.31 11.73 8.73
CA LEU A 62 -0.96 12.22 9.00
C LEU A 62 0.12 11.18 8.63
N SER A 63 -0.13 9.91 8.96
CA SER A 63 0.78 8.80 8.59
C SER A 63 0.84 8.61 7.07
N GLY A 64 -0.31 8.74 6.38
CA GLY A 64 -0.38 8.68 4.93
C GLY A 64 0.37 9.82 4.27
N PHE A 65 0.18 11.04 4.76
CA PHE A 65 0.91 12.21 4.29
C PHE A 65 2.42 12.07 4.50
N ALA A 66 2.85 11.71 5.72
CA ALA A 66 4.26 11.52 6.05
C ALA A 66 4.91 10.42 5.19
N LEU A 67 4.18 9.32 4.95
CA LEU A 67 4.65 8.24 4.09
C LEU A 67 4.83 8.70 2.64
N GLY A 68 3.80 9.31 2.08
CA GLY A 68 3.84 9.74 0.68
C GLY A 68 4.86 10.83 0.42
N ILE A 69 4.93 11.85 1.29
CA ILE A 69 5.92 12.93 1.12
C ILE A 69 7.36 12.42 1.28
N SER A 70 7.57 11.38 2.10
CA SER A 70 8.88 10.74 2.20
C SER A 70 9.29 10.08 0.88
N VAL A 71 8.37 9.40 0.21
CA VAL A 71 8.64 8.80 -1.11
C VAL A 71 8.81 9.90 -2.16
N ASP A 72 7.93 10.90 -2.19
CA ASP A 72 8.01 12.04 -3.12
C ASP A 72 9.35 12.76 -3.06
N ALA A 73 9.91 12.93 -1.85
CA ALA A 73 11.21 13.57 -1.66
C ALA A 73 12.38 12.82 -2.31
N PHE A 74 12.29 11.50 -2.39
CA PHE A 74 13.33 10.67 -3.01
C PHE A 74 13.11 10.44 -4.51
N THR A 75 11.85 10.42 -4.96
CA THR A 75 11.49 10.17 -6.36
C THR A 75 11.35 11.46 -7.17
N ASN A 76 11.47 12.62 -6.51
CA ASN A 76 11.29 13.94 -7.11
C ASN A 76 9.91 14.11 -7.77
N THR A 77 8.89 13.57 -7.12
CA THR A 77 7.49 13.69 -7.52
C THR A 77 6.77 14.70 -6.64
N ALA A 78 6.10 15.67 -7.22
CA ALA A 78 5.54 16.85 -6.53
C ALA A 78 4.26 16.51 -5.73
N GLY A 79 4.33 15.64 -4.72
CA GLY A 79 3.21 15.29 -3.83
C GLY A 79 2.24 14.25 -4.41
N MET A 80 2.58 13.58 -5.50
CA MET A 80 1.71 12.56 -6.12
C MET A 80 1.52 11.35 -5.21
N HIS A 81 2.61 10.86 -4.60
CA HIS A 81 2.56 9.77 -3.63
C HIS A 81 1.82 10.19 -2.35
N ALA A 82 2.04 11.42 -1.88
CA ALA A 82 1.33 11.95 -0.72
C ALA A 82 -0.19 12.01 -0.97
N CYS A 83 -0.62 12.49 -2.13
CA CYS A 83 -2.02 12.54 -2.50
C CYS A 83 -2.66 11.14 -2.52
N ALA A 84 -2.01 10.18 -3.15
CA ALA A 84 -2.51 8.81 -3.25
C ALA A 84 -2.57 8.09 -1.89
N THR A 85 -1.56 8.28 -1.02
CA THR A 85 -1.53 7.67 0.31
C THR A 85 -2.55 8.29 1.27
N VAL A 86 -2.77 9.59 1.22
CA VAL A 86 -3.81 10.26 2.03
C VAL A 86 -5.20 9.77 1.63
N LEU A 87 -5.47 9.58 0.33
CA LEU A 87 -6.74 9.04 -0.13
C LEU A 87 -7.01 7.64 0.43
N ILE A 88 -6.04 6.72 0.32
CA ILE A 88 -6.24 5.37 0.86
C ILE A 88 -6.30 5.36 2.39
N ALA A 89 -5.58 6.24 3.08
CA ALA A 89 -5.68 6.41 4.53
C ALA A 89 -7.09 6.81 4.96
N TYR A 90 -7.74 7.72 4.21
CA TYR A 90 -9.12 8.13 4.43
C TYR A 90 -10.12 6.96 4.24
N TRP A 91 -10.00 6.23 3.13
CA TRP A 91 -10.90 5.13 2.82
C TRP A 91 -10.70 3.87 3.67
N ARG A 92 -9.52 3.71 4.25
CA ARG A 92 -9.11 2.51 4.98
C ARG A 92 -10.13 2.05 6.04
N THR A 93 -10.57 2.96 6.90
CA THR A 93 -11.51 2.67 8.00
C THR A 93 -12.85 2.19 7.47
N ASN A 94 -13.36 2.83 6.42
CA ASN A 94 -14.65 2.46 5.81
C ASN A 94 -14.59 1.08 5.17
N VAL A 95 -13.50 0.77 4.46
CA VAL A 95 -13.30 -0.55 3.83
C VAL A 95 -13.19 -1.66 4.88
N LEU A 96 -12.44 -1.42 5.96
CA LEU A 96 -12.33 -2.37 7.07
C LEU A 96 -13.68 -2.61 7.74
N SER A 97 -14.45 -1.56 7.99
CA SER A 97 -15.78 -1.65 8.61
C SER A 97 -16.78 -2.42 7.73
N ALA A 98 -16.65 -2.33 6.41
CA ALA A 98 -17.51 -3.05 5.48
C ALA A 98 -17.16 -4.55 5.35
N LEU A 99 -15.89 -4.90 5.54
CA LEU A 99 -15.40 -6.27 5.36
C LEU A 99 -15.41 -7.11 6.64
N LEU A 100 -15.34 -6.46 7.80
CA LEU A 100 -15.26 -7.16 9.08
C LEU A 100 -16.65 -7.37 9.69
N PRO A 101 -16.91 -8.57 10.26
CA PRO A 101 -18.20 -8.90 10.85
C PRO A 101 -18.45 -8.19 12.20
N ARG A 102 -17.38 -7.68 12.82
CA ARG A 102 -17.41 -7.01 14.13
C ARG A 102 -16.96 -5.56 14.01
N LYS A 103 -17.31 -4.75 15.00
CA LYS A 103 -16.84 -3.36 15.08
C LYS A 103 -15.32 -3.30 15.22
N LEU A 104 -14.69 -2.29 14.64
CA LEU A 104 -13.21 -2.14 14.68
C LEU A 104 -12.67 -2.04 16.11
N THR A 105 -13.47 -1.51 17.05
CA THR A 105 -13.12 -1.43 18.47
C THR A 105 -12.94 -2.79 19.15
N GLU A 106 -13.55 -3.85 18.62
CA GLU A 106 -13.39 -5.22 19.13
C GLU A 106 -12.05 -5.86 18.72
N TYR A 107 -11.36 -5.25 17.76
CA TYR A 107 -10.03 -5.62 17.32
C TYR A 107 -8.92 -4.77 17.97
N ALA A 108 -9.21 -4.13 19.13
CA ALA A 108 -8.26 -3.27 19.82
C ALA A 108 -6.92 -3.97 20.06
N GLY A 109 -5.83 -3.24 19.84
CA GLY A 109 -4.47 -3.76 19.93
C GLY A 109 -4.02 -4.69 18.78
N GLN A 110 -4.89 -4.97 17.80
CA GLN A 110 -4.58 -5.83 16.66
C GLN A 110 -4.31 -5.01 15.40
N GLN A 111 -3.66 -5.67 14.43
CA GLN A 111 -3.38 -5.10 13.10
C GLN A 111 -4.09 -5.93 12.02
N PRO A 112 -4.51 -5.31 10.91
CA PRO A 112 -4.97 -6.03 9.73
C PRO A 112 -3.91 -7.03 9.28
N SER A 113 -4.31 -8.29 9.18
CA SER A 113 -3.44 -9.39 8.75
C SER A 113 -4.30 -10.57 8.32
N THR A 114 -3.71 -11.50 7.60
CA THR A 114 -4.37 -12.75 7.24
C THR A 114 -4.76 -13.60 8.46
N LYS A 115 -4.04 -13.43 9.58
CA LYS A 115 -4.36 -14.11 10.85
C LYS A 115 -5.63 -13.52 11.52
N ASN A 116 -5.79 -12.20 11.51
CA ASN A 116 -6.87 -11.51 12.24
C ASN A 116 -8.15 -11.34 11.40
N MET A 117 -8.01 -11.28 10.08
CA MET A 117 -9.12 -11.09 9.15
C MET A 117 -9.46 -12.34 8.34
N GLY A 118 -8.54 -13.30 8.22
CA GLY A 118 -8.57 -14.35 7.20
C GLY A 118 -7.95 -13.88 5.87
N TRP A 119 -7.65 -14.85 5.00
CA TRP A 119 -7.00 -14.57 3.70
C TRP A 119 -7.88 -13.74 2.76
N MET A 120 -9.13 -14.16 2.54
CA MET A 120 -10.02 -13.48 1.60
C MET A 120 -10.33 -12.02 1.98
N PRO A 121 -10.79 -11.72 3.22
CA PRO A 121 -11.03 -10.33 3.61
C PRO A 121 -9.77 -9.46 3.51
N PHE A 122 -8.61 -10.00 3.88
CA PHE A 122 -7.36 -9.25 3.78
C PHE A 122 -6.96 -8.98 2.32
N LEU A 123 -7.10 -9.95 1.41
CA LEU A 123 -6.81 -9.77 -0.01
C LEU A 123 -7.77 -8.76 -0.66
N VAL A 124 -9.06 -8.85 -0.37
CA VAL A 124 -10.05 -7.89 -0.89
C VAL A 124 -9.74 -6.48 -0.38
N TYR A 125 -9.48 -6.33 0.93
CA TYR A 125 -9.11 -5.08 1.56
C TYR A 125 -7.86 -4.46 0.91
N SER A 126 -6.79 -5.22 0.81
CA SER A 126 -5.53 -4.73 0.27
C SER A 126 -5.62 -4.42 -1.22
N THR A 127 -6.23 -5.31 -2.02
CA THR A 127 -6.41 -5.08 -3.46
C THR A 127 -7.21 -3.83 -3.74
N PHE A 128 -8.34 -3.64 -3.05
CA PHE A 128 -9.19 -2.48 -3.24
C PHE A 128 -8.44 -1.16 -2.98
N LEU A 129 -7.73 -1.06 -1.85
CA LEU A 129 -6.99 0.15 -1.52
C LEU A 129 -5.77 0.37 -2.44
N ILE A 130 -5.09 -0.69 -2.86
CA ILE A 130 -3.98 -0.60 -3.81
C ILE A 130 -4.46 -0.15 -5.19
N VAL A 131 -5.61 -0.65 -5.66
CA VAL A 131 -6.21 -0.19 -6.93
C VAL A 131 -6.51 1.31 -6.87
N ILE A 132 -7.16 1.78 -5.79
CA ILE A 132 -7.45 3.21 -5.61
C ILE A 132 -6.16 4.04 -5.60
N HIS A 133 -5.14 3.57 -4.87
CA HIS A 133 -3.84 4.22 -4.82
C HIS A 133 -3.22 4.37 -6.22
N HIS A 134 -3.11 3.25 -6.96
CA HIS A 134 -2.50 3.25 -8.29
C HIS A 134 -3.31 4.07 -9.28
N LEU A 135 -4.64 3.95 -9.24
CA LEU A 135 -5.51 4.70 -10.14
C LEU A 135 -5.33 6.21 -9.96
N LEU A 136 -5.35 6.70 -8.71
CA LEU A 136 -5.15 8.12 -8.44
C LEU A 136 -3.73 8.56 -8.85
N PHE A 137 -2.72 7.80 -8.42
CA PHE A 137 -1.32 8.12 -8.72
C PHE A 137 -1.08 8.23 -10.23
N PHE A 138 -1.48 7.22 -11.01
CA PHE A 138 -1.27 7.22 -12.46
C PHE A 138 -2.16 8.24 -13.20
N THR A 139 -3.32 8.58 -12.65
CA THR A 139 -4.15 9.66 -13.19
C THR A 139 -3.44 11.01 -13.08
N ILE A 140 -2.80 11.27 -11.93
CA ILE A 140 -2.02 12.50 -11.72
C ILE A 140 -0.75 12.48 -12.58
N GLU A 141 -0.05 11.35 -12.62
CA GLU A 141 1.19 11.20 -13.39
C GLU A 141 0.98 11.42 -14.89
N LEU A 142 -0.06 10.82 -15.46
CA LEU A 142 -0.35 10.94 -16.90
C LEU A 142 -0.89 12.31 -17.28
N TRP A 143 -1.53 13.03 -16.36
CA TRP A 143 -2.16 14.35 -16.54
C TRP A 143 -2.99 14.50 -17.84
N ASN A 144 -3.22 13.42 -18.54
CA ASN A 144 -3.94 13.37 -19.82
C ASN A 144 -4.76 12.10 -19.93
N LEU A 145 -6.08 12.25 -19.91
CA LEU A 145 -7.03 11.13 -20.00
C LEU A 145 -7.30 10.67 -21.46
N SER A 146 -6.56 11.17 -22.43
CA SER A 146 -6.75 10.76 -23.84
C SER A 146 -6.46 9.28 -24.09
N ASN A 147 -5.69 8.64 -23.21
CA ASN A 147 -5.37 7.21 -23.32
C ASN A 147 -5.77 6.41 -22.06
N ILE A 148 -7.09 6.34 -21.82
CA ILE A 148 -7.67 5.60 -20.69
C ILE A 148 -7.25 4.12 -20.69
N GLY A 149 -7.12 3.52 -21.88
CA GLY A 149 -6.66 2.12 -22.01
C GLY A 149 -5.27 1.89 -21.40
N HIS A 150 -4.34 2.81 -21.65
CA HIS A 150 -2.99 2.74 -21.06
C HIS A 150 -3.03 2.95 -19.53
N LEU A 151 -3.82 3.90 -19.05
CA LEU A 151 -4.03 4.13 -17.61
C LEU A 151 -4.54 2.87 -16.90
N LEU A 152 -5.57 2.23 -17.46
CA LEU A 152 -6.16 1.03 -16.89
C LEU A 152 -5.18 -0.15 -16.92
N LEU A 153 -4.50 -0.36 -18.05
CA LEU A 153 -3.48 -1.41 -18.17
C LEU A 153 -2.36 -1.22 -17.13
N LYS A 154 -1.83 0.00 -17.01
CA LYS A 154 -0.79 0.34 -16.03
C LYS A 154 -1.27 0.12 -14.60
N THR A 155 -2.49 0.52 -14.28
CA THR A 155 -3.10 0.32 -12.96
C THR A 155 -3.25 -1.17 -12.62
N VAL A 156 -3.78 -1.97 -13.54
CA VAL A 156 -3.98 -3.41 -13.33
C VAL A 156 -2.64 -4.14 -13.20
N ALA A 157 -1.70 -3.89 -14.10
CA ALA A 157 -0.39 -4.53 -14.08
C ALA A 157 0.41 -4.18 -12.81
N SER A 158 0.40 -2.91 -12.40
CA SER A 158 1.08 -2.45 -11.19
C SER A 158 0.42 -3.00 -9.92
N THR A 159 -0.92 -3.06 -9.89
CA THR A 159 -1.67 -3.67 -8.79
C THR A 159 -1.31 -5.15 -8.64
N PHE A 160 -1.31 -5.89 -9.74
CA PHE A 160 -0.95 -7.32 -9.72
C PHE A 160 0.45 -7.54 -9.15
N THR A 161 1.44 -6.79 -9.64
CA THR A 161 2.84 -6.89 -9.17
C THR A 161 2.96 -6.51 -7.70
N THR A 162 2.30 -5.43 -7.27
CA THR A 162 2.29 -4.99 -5.87
C THR A 162 1.66 -6.05 -4.97
N MET A 163 0.52 -6.63 -5.37
CA MET A 163 -0.17 -7.68 -4.60
C MET A 163 0.68 -8.95 -4.49
N LEU A 164 1.39 -9.33 -5.54
CA LEU A 164 2.32 -10.44 -5.51
C LEU A 164 3.42 -10.22 -4.45
N LEU A 165 4.02 -9.04 -4.42
CA LEU A 165 5.03 -8.68 -3.40
C LEU A 165 4.44 -8.62 -1.99
N ILE A 166 3.20 -8.13 -1.83
CA ILE A 166 2.49 -8.15 -0.54
C ILE A 166 2.28 -9.59 -0.06
N ILE A 167 1.86 -10.50 -0.94
CA ILE A 167 1.70 -11.92 -0.60
C ILE A 167 3.03 -12.54 -0.18
N VAL A 168 4.11 -12.29 -0.93
CA VAL A 168 5.46 -12.75 -0.56
C VAL A 168 5.86 -12.21 0.82
N TYR A 169 5.62 -10.91 1.07
CA TYR A 169 5.87 -10.32 2.39
C TYR A 169 5.08 -11.04 3.50
N LEU A 170 3.80 -11.31 3.27
CA LEU A 170 2.97 -12.01 4.25
C LEU A 170 3.46 -13.44 4.52
N LEU A 171 3.84 -14.16 3.50
CA LEU A 171 4.37 -15.54 3.65
C LEU A 171 5.70 -15.56 4.44
N LEU A 172 6.54 -14.56 4.25
CA LEU A 172 7.84 -14.48 4.94
C LEU A 172 7.72 -14.01 6.39
N PHE A 173 6.82 -13.06 6.67
CA PHE A 173 6.76 -12.36 7.96
C PHE A 173 5.54 -12.69 8.81
N THR A 174 4.51 -13.32 8.23
CA THR A 174 3.36 -13.80 9.00
C THR A 174 3.61 -15.25 9.41
N ARG A 175 4.23 -15.42 10.60
CA ARG A 175 4.44 -16.72 11.20
C ARG A 175 3.06 -17.35 11.46
N GLN A 176 2.71 -18.37 10.71
CA GLN A 176 1.60 -19.25 11.08
C GLN A 176 2.06 -20.01 12.33
N ASP A 177 1.52 -19.66 13.49
CA ASP A 177 1.61 -20.50 14.66
C ASP A 177 0.83 -21.79 14.34
N SER A 178 1.54 -22.80 13.84
CA SER A 178 1.03 -24.15 13.60
C SER A 178 0.91 -24.94 14.91
N SER A 179 0.38 -24.32 15.95
CA SER A 179 0.13 -24.98 17.21
C SER A 179 -1.27 -24.65 17.68
N ARG A 180 -2.25 -25.38 17.12
CA ARG A 180 -3.49 -25.83 17.81
C ARG A 180 -4.25 -26.76 16.83
N ALA A 181 -3.76 -27.98 16.73
CA ALA A 181 -4.65 -29.10 16.46
C ALA A 181 -5.09 -29.64 17.82
#